data_1d31cbf2696fb45a97a5e0e0d9e09abd
#
_entry.id   1d31cbf2696fb45a97a5e0e0d9e09abd
#
_cell.length_a   1.000
_cell.length_b   1.000
_cell.length_c   1.000
_cell.angle_alpha   90.00
_cell.angle_beta   90.00
_cell.angle_gamma   90.00
#
_symmetry.space_group_name_H-M   'P 1'
#
loop_
_entity.id
_entity.type
_entity.pdbx_description
1 polymer ?
#
loop_
_entity_poly.entity_id
_entity_poly.type
_entity_poly.pdbx_seq_one_letter_code
_entity_poly.pdbx_strand_id
1 'polypeptide(L)'
;TTLFRSRWALNKNVPTGKRLTFVLKGEKETEGVTVELHYDLYDHIPVIRKSMEVTNNTPQSIDIDAFQLEYLAFAEPESPGGGDPSKFKLPNIHVESDYACGGEFTERETDITEKWVADPEYTSQRNYPLLTPCILDVSPKLGPDYTLAAGQKFKSFSVYEMPFDSDDRERKGLFKRRLHYTVAPWATENPIFMHLTSSDPDVIRTAIDQCATVGYEMVIISFGSGLNAEDISEENIAKYKSLEDYARNKGVELGCYSLLSSRWISDEVDVINPKTGKRGGMRFGSAPCLCSDWGYEYFHHIRTFFERTGMRCFEHDGSYPGDVCASTHHTYHKGLEDSQWNQFHKITDLYRWMCENGIYINVPDFYFLNGSTKTGIGYREANWSLPRDRQIIHARQLNYDGTWDRMASACWSFVPLVEYQGGGEAATLEPLHEHLFEYKTHMMQNYGAGVQACYRGPRLYDTPETQAAVTEVIQWYKKYRDILNSDMIHLRRPDARDWDGFIHVNPHKKEKGLAMFFNPTHQEITRTIHIPLYYTGLTQTARIREKEQKPVTYKLNRDYTVELTVKIPANGYTWYVVEAAD
;
A
#
# COMPACT_ATOMS: atom_id res chain seq x y z
N THR A 1 -19.95 -1.75 -10.94
CA THR A 1 -19.00 -0.61 -10.82
C THR A 1 -18.73 -0.39 -9.35
N THR A 2 -17.50 -0.62 -8.92
CA THR A 2 -17.09 -0.37 -7.54
C THR A 2 -17.12 1.14 -7.30
N LEU A 3 -17.98 1.61 -6.41
CA LEU A 3 -17.97 2.97 -5.94
C LEU A 3 -16.85 3.08 -4.89
N PHE A 4 -16.04 4.12 -4.95
CA PHE A 4 -15.03 4.41 -3.96
C PHE A 4 -15.00 5.90 -3.66
N ARG A 5 -14.45 6.25 -2.50
CA ARG A 5 -14.22 7.65 -2.17
C ARG A 5 -13.15 8.24 -3.10
N SER A 6 -13.31 9.50 -3.47
CA SER A 6 -12.41 10.16 -4.40
C SER A 6 -12.04 11.59 -3.96
N ARG A 7 -12.28 11.95 -2.70
CA ARG A 7 -12.16 13.33 -2.21
C ARG A 7 -10.76 13.90 -2.41
N TRP A 8 -9.73 13.11 -2.09
CA TRP A 8 -8.32 13.50 -2.22
C TRP A 8 -7.55 12.56 -3.16
N ALA A 9 -8.24 11.83 -4.00
CA ALA A 9 -7.63 10.92 -4.95
C ALA A 9 -7.08 11.67 -6.16
N LEU A 10 -5.89 11.29 -6.60
CA LEU A 10 -5.29 11.78 -7.84
C LEU A 10 -6.04 11.22 -9.07
N ASN A 11 -6.40 9.94 -9.03
CA ASN A 11 -7.22 9.28 -10.04
C ASN A 11 -8.64 9.04 -9.52
N LYS A 12 -9.64 9.62 -10.21
CA LYS A 12 -11.06 9.50 -9.86
C LYS A 12 -11.83 8.62 -10.85
N ASN A 13 -11.12 8.03 -11.80
CA ASN A 13 -11.73 7.27 -12.89
C ASN A 13 -11.88 5.80 -12.48
N VAL A 14 -13.01 5.23 -12.84
CA VAL A 14 -13.18 3.78 -12.82
C VAL A 14 -12.41 3.20 -14.02
N PRO A 15 -11.62 2.14 -13.85
CA PRO A 15 -10.90 1.54 -14.96
C PRO A 15 -11.85 1.07 -16.07
N THR A 16 -11.51 1.39 -17.31
CA THR A 16 -12.24 0.98 -18.52
C THR A 16 -11.44 -0.05 -19.30
N GLY A 17 -12.11 -0.78 -20.17
CA GLY A 17 -11.46 -1.82 -20.95
C GLY A 17 -12.46 -2.73 -21.68
N LYS A 18 -11.98 -3.87 -22.12
CA LYS A 18 -12.79 -4.90 -22.80
C LYS A 18 -12.62 -6.24 -22.10
N ARG A 19 -13.72 -6.99 -22.02
CA ARG A 19 -13.72 -8.36 -21.52
C ARG A 19 -13.96 -9.34 -22.65
N LEU A 20 -13.15 -10.39 -22.70
CA LEU A 20 -13.39 -11.61 -23.44
C LEU A 20 -13.77 -12.71 -22.45
N THR A 21 -14.85 -13.44 -22.71
CA THR A 21 -15.28 -14.56 -21.87
C THR A 21 -15.35 -15.81 -22.72
N PHE A 22 -14.65 -16.86 -22.29
CA PHE A 22 -14.82 -18.21 -22.79
C PHE A 22 -15.79 -18.97 -21.86
N VAL A 23 -16.84 -19.54 -22.45
CA VAL A 23 -17.82 -20.35 -21.71
C VAL A 23 -17.58 -21.81 -22.05
N LEU A 24 -17.10 -22.57 -21.09
CA LEU A 24 -16.84 -24.00 -21.19
C LEU A 24 -17.97 -24.75 -20.50
N LYS A 25 -18.51 -25.77 -21.16
CA LYS A 25 -19.55 -26.64 -20.60
C LYS A 25 -18.97 -28.01 -20.33
N GLY A 26 -19.22 -28.50 -19.15
CA GLY A 26 -18.85 -29.86 -18.77
C GLY A 26 -19.59 -30.91 -19.60
N GLU A 27 -18.90 -32.02 -19.84
CA GLU A 27 -19.42 -33.18 -20.55
C GLU A 27 -19.27 -34.44 -19.67
N LYS A 28 -20.08 -35.45 -19.91
CA LYS A 28 -20.05 -36.73 -19.17
C LYS A 28 -20.18 -36.53 -17.66
N GLU A 29 -19.13 -36.83 -16.91
CA GLU A 29 -19.07 -36.73 -15.45
C GLU A 29 -19.21 -35.30 -14.92
N THR A 30 -18.88 -34.30 -15.76
CA THR A 30 -18.99 -32.88 -15.44
C THR A 30 -20.21 -32.22 -16.09
N GLU A 31 -21.15 -33.00 -16.66
CA GLU A 31 -22.39 -32.46 -17.26
C GLU A 31 -23.15 -31.63 -16.22
N GLY A 32 -23.58 -30.42 -16.59
CA GLY A 32 -24.21 -29.46 -15.69
C GLY A 32 -23.25 -28.50 -14.99
N VAL A 33 -21.93 -28.66 -15.14
CA VAL A 33 -20.96 -27.68 -14.68
C VAL A 33 -20.62 -26.70 -15.82
N THR A 34 -20.61 -25.42 -15.53
CA THR A 34 -20.19 -24.39 -16.49
C THR A 34 -19.02 -23.62 -15.91
N VAL A 35 -17.96 -23.43 -16.71
CA VAL A 35 -16.81 -22.61 -16.35
C VAL A 35 -16.74 -21.41 -17.29
N GLU A 36 -16.74 -20.22 -16.73
CA GLU A 36 -16.53 -18.96 -17.46
C GLU A 36 -15.12 -18.45 -17.15
N LEU A 37 -14.28 -18.39 -18.19
CA LEU A 37 -12.94 -17.85 -18.10
C LEU A 37 -12.93 -16.45 -18.68
N HIS A 38 -12.59 -15.46 -17.85
CA HIS A 38 -12.61 -14.06 -18.19
C HIS A 38 -11.21 -13.51 -18.40
N TYR A 39 -11.03 -12.77 -19.51
CA TYR A 39 -9.84 -11.98 -19.80
C TYR A 39 -10.27 -10.52 -19.93
N ASP A 40 -9.77 -9.66 -19.03
CA ASP A 40 -10.00 -8.22 -19.07
C ASP A 40 -8.74 -7.53 -19.59
N LEU A 41 -8.88 -6.74 -20.64
CA LEU A 41 -7.83 -5.89 -21.17
C LEU A 41 -8.16 -4.44 -20.85
N TYR A 42 -7.31 -3.76 -20.09
CA TYR A 42 -7.53 -2.39 -19.64
C TYR A 42 -7.07 -1.38 -20.69
N ASP A 43 -7.81 -0.25 -20.78
CA ASP A 43 -7.45 0.84 -21.69
C ASP A 43 -6.17 1.56 -21.21
N HIS A 44 -5.29 1.88 -22.16
CA HIS A 44 -4.07 2.67 -21.96
C HIS A 44 -2.98 2.03 -21.08
N ILE A 45 -3.08 0.75 -20.77
CA ILE A 45 -2.05 -0.01 -20.03
C ILE A 45 -2.00 -1.44 -20.56
N PRO A 46 -0.80 -2.04 -20.77
CA PRO A 46 -0.67 -3.39 -21.30
C PRO A 46 -0.85 -4.44 -20.19
N VAL A 47 -2.04 -4.46 -19.58
CA VAL A 47 -2.38 -5.38 -18.49
C VAL A 47 -3.52 -6.28 -18.93
N ILE A 48 -3.34 -7.57 -18.74
CA ILE A 48 -4.40 -8.58 -18.85
C ILE A 48 -4.72 -9.04 -17.43
N ARG A 49 -6.01 -9.00 -17.07
CA ARG A 49 -6.52 -9.63 -15.87
C ARG A 49 -7.25 -10.92 -16.27
N LYS A 50 -6.91 -12.02 -15.63
CA LYS A 50 -7.58 -13.31 -15.81
C LYS A 50 -8.30 -13.71 -14.54
N SER A 51 -9.54 -14.24 -14.66
CA SER A 51 -10.33 -14.77 -13.56
C SER A 51 -11.28 -15.86 -14.06
N MET A 52 -11.80 -16.67 -13.14
CA MET A 52 -12.67 -17.80 -13.46
C MET A 52 -13.90 -17.80 -12.56
N GLU A 53 -15.07 -18.11 -13.15
CA GLU A 53 -16.28 -18.48 -12.42
C GLU A 53 -16.68 -19.91 -12.74
N VAL A 54 -17.01 -20.71 -11.72
CA VAL A 54 -17.58 -22.07 -11.88
C VAL A 54 -19.01 -22.04 -11.40
N THR A 55 -19.95 -22.44 -12.25
CA THR A 55 -21.37 -22.55 -11.90
C THR A 55 -21.76 -24.04 -11.84
N ASN A 56 -22.31 -24.45 -10.71
CA ASN A 56 -22.85 -25.80 -10.53
C ASN A 56 -24.34 -25.82 -10.85
N ASN A 57 -24.69 -26.26 -12.06
CA ASN A 57 -26.10 -26.47 -12.47
C ASN A 57 -26.53 -27.94 -12.28
N THR A 58 -25.75 -28.76 -11.58
CA THR A 58 -26.14 -30.13 -11.23
C THR A 58 -27.09 -30.12 -10.03
N PRO A 59 -27.85 -31.19 -9.80
CA PRO A 59 -28.72 -31.29 -8.63
C PRO A 59 -27.99 -31.61 -7.32
N GLN A 60 -26.67 -31.83 -7.37
CA GLN A 60 -25.84 -32.21 -6.22
C GLN A 60 -24.74 -31.18 -5.98
N SER A 61 -24.16 -31.14 -4.78
CA SER A 61 -22.95 -30.40 -4.52
C SER A 61 -21.75 -31.02 -5.25
N ILE A 62 -20.83 -30.20 -5.68
CA ILE A 62 -19.53 -30.60 -6.23
C ILE A 62 -18.41 -29.98 -5.39
N ASP A 63 -17.26 -30.62 -5.31
CA ASP A 63 -16.11 -30.12 -4.60
C ASP A 63 -15.09 -29.55 -5.59
N ILE A 64 -14.48 -28.42 -5.21
CA ILE A 64 -13.38 -27.78 -5.91
C ILE A 64 -12.18 -27.87 -4.97
N ASP A 65 -11.40 -28.93 -5.09
CA ASP A 65 -10.29 -29.21 -4.20
C ASP A 65 -9.12 -28.24 -4.44
N ALA A 66 -8.82 -27.99 -5.72
CA ALA A 66 -7.76 -27.09 -6.15
C ALA A 66 -8.07 -26.50 -7.54
N PHE A 67 -7.42 -25.42 -7.89
CA PHE A 67 -7.41 -24.87 -9.25
C PHE A 67 -6.10 -24.18 -9.55
N GLN A 68 -5.81 -24.09 -10.84
CA GLN A 68 -4.67 -23.37 -11.39
C GLN A 68 -5.24 -22.33 -12.35
N LEU A 69 -5.08 -21.05 -11.98
CA LEU A 69 -5.67 -19.95 -12.76
C LEU A 69 -4.82 -19.61 -13.97
N GLU A 70 -3.49 -19.74 -13.84
CA GLU A 70 -2.57 -19.59 -14.95
C GLU A 70 -1.57 -20.72 -14.97
N TYR A 71 -1.31 -21.23 -16.16
CA TYR A 71 -0.22 -22.15 -16.45
C TYR A 71 0.30 -21.85 -17.87
N LEU A 72 1.29 -20.96 -17.94
CA LEU A 72 1.71 -20.34 -19.19
C LEU A 72 3.21 -20.50 -19.42
N ALA A 73 3.56 -21.12 -20.55
CA ALA A 73 4.96 -21.25 -20.96
C ALA A 73 5.47 -19.96 -21.63
N PHE A 74 6.62 -19.50 -21.20
CA PHE A 74 7.36 -18.39 -21.78
C PHE A 74 8.61 -18.87 -22.50
N ALA A 75 9.09 -18.07 -23.46
CA ALA A 75 10.42 -18.28 -23.99
C ALA A 75 11.47 -18.13 -22.87
N GLU A 76 12.35 -19.09 -22.76
CA GLU A 76 13.44 -19.03 -21.78
C GLU A 76 14.33 -17.81 -22.02
N PRO A 77 14.54 -16.96 -21.00
CA PRO A 77 15.56 -15.92 -21.06
C PRO A 77 16.96 -16.55 -21.04
N GLU A 78 17.96 -15.76 -21.39
CA GLU A 78 19.35 -16.20 -21.25
C GLU A 78 19.64 -16.55 -19.78
N SER A 79 20.18 -17.74 -19.54
CA SER A 79 20.51 -18.24 -18.21
C SER A 79 21.94 -18.74 -18.13
N PRO A 80 22.58 -18.79 -16.95
CA PRO A 80 23.88 -19.43 -16.77
C PRO A 80 23.77 -20.93 -17.07
N GLY A 81 24.86 -21.54 -17.57
CA GLY A 81 24.91 -22.97 -17.91
C GLY A 81 24.70 -23.92 -16.71
N GLY A 82 24.71 -23.43 -15.48
CA GLY A 82 24.48 -24.20 -14.25
C GLY A 82 24.30 -23.30 -13.05
N GLY A 83 24.04 -23.89 -11.92
CA GLY A 83 23.84 -23.18 -10.64
C GLY A 83 22.46 -23.35 -10.04
N ASP A 84 22.14 -22.50 -9.09
CA ASP A 84 20.86 -22.50 -8.39
C ASP A 84 19.74 -21.91 -9.27
N PRO A 85 18.71 -22.70 -9.64
CA PRO A 85 17.60 -22.23 -10.47
C PRO A 85 16.87 -20.99 -9.93
N SER A 86 16.83 -20.81 -8.62
CA SER A 86 16.19 -19.65 -8.00
C SER A 86 16.86 -18.31 -8.35
N LYS A 87 18.06 -18.36 -8.90
CA LYS A 87 18.84 -17.19 -9.35
C LYS A 87 18.80 -16.98 -10.86
N PHE A 88 18.10 -17.83 -11.60
CA PHE A 88 17.98 -17.67 -13.03
C PHE A 88 17.10 -16.48 -13.37
N LYS A 89 17.39 -15.82 -14.49
CA LYS A 89 16.60 -14.68 -14.97
C LYS A 89 15.20 -15.17 -15.36
N LEU A 90 14.18 -14.58 -14.77
CA LEU A 90 12.79 -14.83 -15.13
C LEU A 90 12.39 -14.05 -16.39
N PRO A 91 11.34 -14.45 -17.10
CA PRO A 91 10.73 -13.66 -18.16
C PRO A 91 10.40 -12.23 -17.71
N ASN A 92 10.47 -11.27 -18.66
CA ASN A 92 10.33 -9.86 -18.36
C ASN A 92 8.83 -9.44 -18.29
N ILE A 93 8.15 -9.95 -17.30
CA ILE A 93 6.73 -9.71 -17.01
C ILE A 93 6.53 -9.45 -15.51
N HIS A 94 5.56 -8.60 -15.17
CA HIS A 94 5.03 -8.47 -13.82
C HIS A 94 3.78 -9.32 -13.71
N VAL A 95 3.69 -10.09 -12.64
CA VAL A 95 2.52 -10.88 -12.29
C VAL A 95 2.13 -10.51 -10.87
N GLU A 96 0.85 -10.28 -10.64
CA GLU A 96 0.29 -9.97 -9.33
C GLU A 96 -1.11 -10.55 -9.22
N SER A 97 -1.44 -11.17 -8.10
CA SER A 97 -2.80 -11.65 -7.84
C SER A 97 -3.52 -10.81 -6.80
N ASP A 98 -4.85 -10.77 -6.86
CA ASP A 98 -5.66 -10.18 -5.78
C ASP A 98 -5.86 -11.14 -4.59
N TYR A 99 -5.27 -12.34 -4.65
CA TYR A 99 -5.11 -13.27 -3.53
C TYR A 99 -3.82 -12.95 -2.77
N ALA A 100 -3.62 -11.66 -2.48
CA ALA A 100 -2.49 -11.16 -1.74
C ALA A 100 -2.72 -11.40 -0.26
N CYS A 101 -1.92 -12.20 0.33
CA CYS A 101 -2.09 -12.56 1.70
C CYS A 101 -0.78 -12.73 2.50
N GLY A 102 0.27 -12.08 2.12
CA GLY A 102 1.51 -12.16 2.85
C GLY A 102 1.69 -11.03 3.83
N GLY A 103 1.77 -11.06 5.01
CA GLY A 103 1.96 -9.99 5.97
C GLY A 103 3.40 -9.50 6.06
N GLU A 104 4.02 -9.22 4.96
CA GLU A 104 5.33 -8.59 4.96
C GLU A 104 5.34 -7.35 4.07
N PHE A 105 6.33 -6.51 4.24
CA PHE A 105 6.37 -5.18 3.64
C PHE A 105 6.81 -5.19 2.16
N THR A 106 6.93 -6.36 1.56
CA THR A 106 7.31 -6.51 0.17
C THR A 106 6.25 -7.28 -0.63
N GLU A 107 6.07 -6.90 -1.86
CA GLU A 107 5.16 -7.54 -2.80
C GLU A 107 5.43 -9.05 -2.93
N ARG A 108 6.71 -9.44 -3.00
CA ARG A 108 7.14 -10.83 -3.14
C ARG A 108 6.70 -11.72 -1.96
N GLU A 109 6.62 -11.17 -0.78
CA GLU A 109 6.23 -11.90 0.43
C GLU A 109 4.71 -11.90 0.62
N THR A 110 4.02 -11.03 -0.09
CA THR A 110 2.57 -10.86 -0.05
C THR A 110 1.87 -11.77 -1.05
N ASP A 111 2.38 -11.90 -2.27
CA ASP A 111 1.82 -12.81 -3.26
C ASP A 111 2.39 -14.23 -3.08
N ILE A 112 1.52 -15.14 -2.64
CA ILE A 112 1.85 -16.54 -2.41
C ILE A 112 1.31 -17.47 -3.51
N THR A 113 0.76 -16.92 -4.57
CA THR A 113 0.15 -17.68 -5.68
C THR A 113 1.09 -17.86 -6.86
N GLU A 114 1.96 -16.89 -7.12
CA GLU A 114 2.90 -16.90 -8.24
C GLU A 114 4.05 -17.88 -8.01
N LYS A 115 4.27 -18.74 -8.98
CA LYS A 115 5.41 -19.68 -9.02
C LYS A 115 5.97 -19.73 -10.42
N TRP A 116 7.30 -19.78 -10.50
CA TRP A 116 8.01 -20.03 -11.75
C TRP A 116 8.66 -21.40 -11.69
N VAL A 117 8.28 -22.28 -12.59
CA VAL A 117 8.72 -23.69 -12.59
C VAL A 117 9.34 -24.06 -13.93
N ALA A 118 10.20 -25.10 -13.92
CA ALA A 118 10.72 -25.67 -15.14
C ALA A 118 9.60 -26.40 -15.90
N ASP A 119 9.67 -26.35 -17.25
CA ASP A 119 8.74 -27.11 -18.09
C ASP A 119 9.06 -28.62 -17.98
N PRO A 120 8.15 -29.45 -17.52
CA PRO A 120 8.38 -30.89 -17.41
C PRO A 120 8.39 -31.61 -18.76
N GLU A 121 7.80 -31.02 -19.80
CA GLU A 121 7.72 -31.61 -21.16
C GLU A 121 8.81 -31.10 -22.09
N TYR A 122 9.37 -29.94 -21.79
CA TYR A 122 10.40 -29.27 -22.58
C TYR A 122 11.69 -29.08 -21.80
N THR A 123 12.64 -29.96 -21.96
CA THR A 123 13.97 -29.85 -21.33
C THR A 123 14.88 -28.98 -22.17
N SER A 124 15.23 -27.82 -21.67
CA SER A 124 16.14 -26.89 -22.35
C SER A 124 17.60 -27.30 -22.20
N GLN A 125 18.37 -27.14 -23.27
CA GLN A 125 19.81 -27.26 -23.25
C GLN A 125 20.53 -26.00 -22.75
N ARG A 126 19.79 -24.96 -22.35
CA ARG A 126 20.37 -23.67 -21.93
C ARG A 126 21.08 -23.73 -20.59
N ASN A 127 20.72 -24.69 -19.76
CA ASN A 127 21.50 -25.00 -18.55
C ASN A 127 21.59 -26.51 -18.36
N TYR A 128 22.69 -26.98 -17.77
CA TYR A 128 22.93 -28.39 -17.53
C TYR A 128 21.94 -29.06 -16.57
N PRO A 129 21.43 -28.39 -15.53
CA PRO A 129 20.40 -28.97 -14.66
C PRO A 129 19.03 -29.15 -15.33
N LEU A 130 18.78 -28.53 -16.49
CA LEU A 130 17.48 -28.54 -17.19
C LEU A 130 16.31 -28.05 -16.31
N LEU A 131 16.56 -27.05 -15.46
CA LEU A 131 15.63 -26.52 -14.46
C LEU A 131 15.34 -25.02 -14.66
N THR A 132 15.51 -24.50 -15.89
CA THR A 132 15.19 -23.09 -16.17
C THR A 132 13.71 -22.83 -15.91
N PRO A 133 13.35 -21.91 -15.01
CA PRO A 133 11.97 -21.61 -14.66
C PRO A 133 11.32 -20.77 -15.78
N CYS A 134 10.62 -21.43 -16.69
CA CYS A 134 9.97 -20.80 -17.85
C CYS A 134 8.45 -20.93 -17.88
N ILE A 135 7.86 -21.67 -16.95
CA ILE A 135 6.42 -21.76 -16.80
C ILE A 135 5.97 -20.90 -15.62
N LEU A 136 5.05 -19.97 -15.89
CA LEU A 136 4.28 -19.28 -14.88
C LEU A 136 3.13 -20.19 -14.42
N ASP A 137 3.12 -20.55 -13.14
CA ASP A 137 2.05 -21.24 -12.46
C ASP A 137 1.45 -20.28 -11.42
N VAL A 138 0.15 -19.96 -11.57
CA VAL A 138 -0.59 -19.15 -10.60
C VAL A 138 -1.71 -19.96 -9.98
N SER A 139 -1.49 -20.42 -8.77
CA SER A 139 -2.40 -21.28 -8.03
C SER A 139 -2.28 -21.02 -6.53
N PRO A 140 -3.38 -21.17 -5.74
CA PRO A 140 -3.29 -21.05 -4.30
C PRO A 140 -2.36 -22.17 -3.76
N LYS A 141 -1.61 -21.83 -2.71
CA LYS A 141 -0.70 -22.78 -2.06
C LYS A 141 -1.46 -23.88 -1.31
N LEU A 142 -2.63 -23.53 -0.78
CA LEU A 142 -3.59 -24.41 -0.11
C LEU A 142 -4.99 -24.10 -0.65
N GLY A 143 -5.77 -25.13 -0.85
CA GLY A 143 -7.17 -25.04 -1.17
C GLY A 143 -7.51 -24.69 -2.62
N PRO A 144 -8.76 -24.27 -2.85
CA PRO A 144 -9.72 -23.78 -1.84
C PRO A 144 -10.44 -24.87 -1.01
N ASP A 145 -10.43 -26.12 -1.40
CA ASP A 145 -11.24 -27.22 -0.80
C ASP A 145 -12.69 -26.77 -0.55
N TYR A 146 -13.32 -26.24 -1.61
CA TYR A 146 -14.60 -25.55 -1.55
C TYR A 146 -15.73 -26.43 -2.04
N THR A 147 -16.74 -26.65 -1.18
CA THR A 147 -17.96 -27.37 -1.56
C THR A 147 -18.94 -26.40 -2.20
N LEU A 148 -19.19 -26.55 -3.50
CA LEU A 148 -20.10 -25.73 -4.30
C LEU A 148 -21.47 -26.39 -4.40
N ALA A 149 -22.46 -25.84 -3.68
CA ALA A 149 -23.80 -26.34 -3.67
C ALA A 149 -24.51 -26.21 -5.04
N ALA A 150 -25.57 -26.99 -5.25
CA ALA A 150 -26.40 -26.91 -6.45
C ALA A 150 -26.91 -25.47 -6.68
N GLY A 151 -26.78 -24.98 -7.91
CA GLY A 151 -27.19 -23.63 -8.31
C GLY A 151 -26.26 -22.51 -7.86
N GLN A 152 -25.18 -22.78 -7.14
CA GLN A 152 -24.24 -21.76 -6.66
C GLN A 152 -23.09 -21.54 -7.63
N LYS A 153 -22.37 -20.43 -7.43
CA LYS A 153 -21.18 -20.03 -8.19
C LYS A 153 -19.96 -19.93 -7.28
N PHE A 154 -18.86 -20.50 -7.72
CA PHE A 154 -17.53 -20.26 -7.18
C PHE A 154 -16.82 -19.21 -8.03
N LYS A 155 -16.07 -18.31 -7.39
CA LYS A 155 -15.23 -17.31 -8.07
C LYS A 155 -13.78 -17.49 -7.62
N SER A 156 -12.88 -17.60 -8.60
CA SER A 156 -11.45 -17.55 -8.31
C SER A 156 -11.03 -16.15 -7.87
N PHE A 157 -9.82 -16.04 -7.35
CA PHE A 157 -9.11 -14.76 -7.36
C PHE A 157 -8.80 -14.33 -8.81
N SER A 158 -8.24 -13.13 -8.99
CA SER A 158 -7.78 -12.64 -10.29
C SER A 158 -6.27 -12.58 -10.34
N VAL A 159 -5.67 -12.87 -11.49
CA VAL A 159 -4.26 -12.60 -11.78
C VAL A 159 -4.15 -11.47 -12.79
N TYR A 160 -3.18 -10.59 -12.57
CA TYR A 160 -2.85 -9.45 -13.42
C TYR A 160 -1.47 -9.68 -14.02
N GLU A 161 -1.37 -9.63 -15.33
CA GLU A 161 -0.17 -9.89 -16.08
C GLU A 161 0.18 -8.68 -16.93
N MET A 162 1.42 -8.19 -16.79
CA MET A 162 1.86 -6.99 -17.48
C MET A 162 3.28 -7.19 -18.03
N PRO A 163 3.46 -7.36 -19.35
CA PRO A 163 4.79 -7.46 -19.95
C PRO A 163 5.53 -6.13 -19.83
N PHE A 164 6.81 -6.18 -19.47
CA PHE A 164 7.70 -5.04 -19.49
C PHE A 164 8.37 -4.87 -20.86
N ASP A 165 8.57 -3.62 -21.26
CA ASP A 165 9.29 -3.26 -22.49
C ASP A 165 10.75 -2.86 -22.25
N SER A 166 11.22 -2.95 -21.01
CA SER A 166 12.56 -2.54 -20.61
C SER A 166 13.06 -3.35 -19.40
N ASP A 167 14.38 -3.43 -19.24
CA ASP A 167 15.02 -3.93 -18.03
C ASP A 167 15.40 -2.81 -17.05
N ASP A 168 15.18 -1.54 -17.42
CA ASP A 168 15.44 -0.39 -16.56
C ASP A 168 14.52 -0.39 -15.34
N ARG A 169 15.11 -0.23 -14.16
CA ARG A 169 14.40 -0.30 -12.88
C ARG A 169 13.33 0.77 -12.75
N GLU A 170 13.64 2.01 -13.14
CA GLU A 170 12.69 3.12 -13.03
C GLU A 170 11.50 2.91 -13.97
N ARG A 171 11.77 2.43 -15.18
CA ARG A 171 10.70 2.16 -16.15
C ARG A 171 9.80 1.02 -15.71
N LYS A 172 10.35 -0.07 -15.17
CA LYS A 172 9.55 -1.16 -14.56
C LYS A 172 8.72 -0.66 -13.39
N GLY A 173 9.32 0.14 -12.52
CA GLY A 173 8.63 0.76 -11.39
C GLY A 173 7.45 1.64 -11.83
N LEU A 174 7.64 2.47 -12.85
CA LEU A 174 6.58 3.29 -13.45
C LEU A 174 5.41 2.42 -13.96
N PHE A 175 5.69 1.28 -14.60
CA PHE A 175 4.65 0.36 -15.06
C PHE A 175 3.85 -0.23 -13.89
N LYS A 176 4.51 -0.69 -12.83
CA LYS A 176 3.87 -1.24 -11.64
C LYS A 176 3.00 -0.19 -10.92
N ARG A 177 3.53 1.03 -10.73
CA ARG A 177 2.76 2.14 -10.16
C ARG A 177 1.54 2.48 -11.01
N ARG A 178 1.67 2.42 -12.35
CA ARG A 178 0.58 2.67 -13.28
C ARG A 178 -0.48 1.56 -13.25
N LEU A 179 -0.09 0.31 -12.98
CA LEU A 179 -1.04 -0.78 -12.73
C LEU A 179 -1.98 -0.40 -11.58
N HIS A 180 -1.45 -0.14 -10.39
CA HIS A 180 -2.26 0.22 -9.22
C HIS A 180 -3.03 1.52 -9.41
N TYR A 181 -2.41 2.54 -10.01
CA TYR A 181 -3.09 3.79 -10.40
C TYR A 181 -4.34 3.55 -11.26
N THR A 182 -4.30 2.56 -12.16
CA THR A 182 -5.37 2.26 -13.10
C THR A 182 -6.43 1.34 -12.51
N VAL A 183 -6.02 0.19 -11.95
CA VAL A 183 -6.96 -0.86 -11.52
C VAL A 183 -7.42 -0.73 -10.08
N ALA A 184 -6.68 0.03 -9.27
CA ALA A 184 -6.97 0.33 -7.87
C ALA A 184 -6.96 1.84 -7.59
N PRO A 185 -7.80 2.65 -8.25
CA PRO A 185 -7.75 4.12 -8.15
C PRO A 185 -7.98 4.64 -6.72
N TRP A 186 -8.64 3.88 -5.84
CA TRP A 186 -8.74 4.18 -4.41
C TRP A 186 -7.38 4.29 -3.71
N ALA A 187 -6.35 3.59 -4.20
CA ALA A 187 -4.99 3.69 -3.66
C ALA A 187 -4.32 5.06 -3.95
N THR A 188 -4.91 5.90 -4.81
CA THR A 188 -4.45 7.27 -5.04
C THR A 188 -5.04 8.29 -4.06
N GLU A 189 -5.95 7.89 -3.19
CA GLU A 189 -6.50 8.73 -2.12
C GLU A 189 -5.42 9.04 -1.09
N ASN A 190 -5.10 10.31 -0.90
CA ASN A 190 -3.96 10.73 -0.06
C ASN A 190 -4.33 11.88 0.88
N PRO A 191 -5.16 11.65 1.92
CA PRO A 191 -5.49 12.65 2.92
C PRO A 191 -4.29 12.97 3.81
N ILE A 192 -4.26 14.21 4.33
CA ILE A 192 -3.29 14.63 5.33
C ILE A 192 -3.81 14.19 6.69
N PHE A 193 -3.11 13.26 7.35
CA PHE A 193 -3.58 12.68 8.60
C PHE A 193 -2.56 12.77 9.75
N MET A 194 -3.07 12.76 10.98
CA MET A 194 -2.30 12.51 12.20
C MET A 194 -2.78 11.26 12.90
N HIS A 195 -1.92 10.70 13.77
CA HIS A 195 -2.25 9.59 14.65
C HIS A 195 -2.30 10.05 16.10
N LEU A 196 -3.49 10.00 16.67
CA LEU A 196 -3.74 10.44 18.05
C LEU A 196 -3.57 9.29 19.04
N THR A 197 -2.80 9.52 20.10
CA THR A 197 -2.48 8.51 21.12
C THR A 197 -3.47 8.46 22.29
N SER A 198 -4.65 9.10 22.18
CA SER A 198 -5.64 9.16 23.25
C SER A 198 -7.05 8.86 22.77
N SER A 199 -7.85 8.19 23.61
CA SER A 199 -9.30 8.01 23.45
C SER A 199 -10.13 8.92 24.35
N ASP A 200 -9.48 9.86 25.06
CA ASP A 200 -10.16 10.88 25.84
C ASP A 200 -10.91 11.87 24.93
N PRO A 201 -12.21 12.13 25.14
CA PRO A 201 -13.01 12.99 24.26
C PRO A 201 -12.49 14.42 24.13
N ASP A 202 -11.92 15.00 25.18
CA ASP A 202 -11.46 16.39 25.15
C ASP A 202 -10.11 16.49 24.40
N VAL A 203 -9.25 15.48 24.55
CA VAL A 203 -8.01 15.36 23.77
C VAL A 203 -8.35 15.16 22.29
N ILE A 204 -9.34 14.31 21.97
CA ILE A 204 -9.78 14.09 20.57
C ILE A 204 -10.33 15.39 19.97
N ARG A 205 -11.18 16.14 20.68
CA ARG A 205 -11.69 17.43 20.19
C ARG A 205 -10.57 18.45 19.97
N THR A 206 -9.61 18.52 20.90
CA THR A 206 -8.43 19.38 20.74
C THR A 206 -7.61 19.02 19.50
N ALA A 207 -7.37 17.73 19.26
CA ALA A 207 -6.67 17.26 18.06
C ALA A 207 -7.44 17.61 16.77
N ILE A 208 -8.76 17.44 16.76
CA ILE A 208 -9.62 17.84 15.63
C ILE A 208 -9.53 19.35 15.36
N ASP A 209 -9.57 20.17 16.41
CA ASP A 209 -9.46 21.65 16.29
C ASP A 209 -8.09 22.07 15.77
N GLN A 210 -7.02 21.40 16.23
CA GLN A 210 -5.67 21.62 15.71
C GLN A 210 -5.57 21.24 14.24
N CYS A 211 -6.09 20.07 13.86
CA CYS A 211 -6.16 19.63 12.47
C CYS A 211 -6.88 20.65 11.57
N ALA A 212 -8.07 21.07 11.98
CA ALA A 212 -8.85 22.07 11.24
C ALA A 212 -8.09 23.40 11.08
N THR A 213 -7.38 23.82 12.12
CA THR A 213 -6.62 25.09 12.14
C THR A 213 -5.45 25.08 11.17
N VAL A 214 -4.64 24.01 11.17
CA VAL A 214 -3.43 23.94 10.33
C VAL A 214 -3.69 23.31 8.95
N GLY A 215 -4.91 22.77 8.73
CA GLY A 215 -5.33 22.22 7.45
C GLY A 215 -5.08 20.71 7.28
N TYR A 216 -4.90 19.97 8.37
CA TYR A 216 -4.99 18.51 8.35
C TYR A 216 -6.42 18.08 8.02
N GLU A 217 -6.58 16.88 7.48
CA GLU A 217 -7.84 16.42 6.90
C GLU A 217 -8.44 15.23 7.64
N MET A 218 -7.61 14.54 8.45
CA MET A 218 -8.02 13.32 9.15
C MET A 218 -7.28 13.15 10.47
N VAL A 219 -7.97 12.63 11.48
CA VAL A 219 -7.40 12.14 12.74
C VAL A 219 -7.68 10.65 12.85
N ILE A 220 -6.63 9.85 13.00
CA ILE A 220 -6.74 8.42 13.28
C ILE A 220 -6.45 8.21 14.77
N ILE A 221 -7.44 7.69 15.52
CA ILE A 221 -7.24 7.29 16.90
C ILE A 221 -6.48 5.97 16.89
N SER A 222 -5.17 6.06 17.21
CA SER A 222 -4.16 5.08 16.92
C SER A 222 -4.08 3.96 17.97
N PHE A 223 -3.20 2.99 17.71
CA PHE A 223 -2.88 1.93 18.67
C PHE A 223 -2.41 2.53 20.01
N GLY A 224 -2.70 1.82 21.11
CA GLY A 224 -2.37 2.27 22.48
C GLY A 224 -3.20 3.43 23.02
N SER A 225 -4.17 3.95 22.26
CA SER A 225 -5.07 5.02 22.71
C SER A 225 -6.14 4.56 23.69
N GLY A 226 -6.49 3.28 23.68
CA GLY A 226 -7.60 2.71 24.45
C GLY A 226 -8.94 2.70 23.72
N LEU A 227 -9.02 3.13 22.46
CA LEU A 227 -10.21 2.93 21.64
C LEU A 227 -10.38 1.42 21.37
N ASN A 228 -11.61 0.93 21.53
CA ASN A 228 -12.00 -0.42 21.14
C ASN A 228 -13.13 -0.39 20.11
N ALA A 229 -12.80 -0.65 18.84
CA ALA A 229 -13.78 -0.73 17.75
C ALA A 229 -14.59 -2.03 17.73
N GLU A 230 -14.21 -3.01 18.54
CA GLU A 230 -14.96 -4.28 18.74
C GLU A 230 -16.11 -4.11 19.76
N ASP A 231 -16.09 -3.05 20.55
CA ASP A 231 -17.17 -2.72 21.49
C ASP A 231 -18.28 -1.95 20.78
N ILE A 232 -19.38 -2.64 20.53
CA ILE A 232 -20.59 -2.09 19.88
C ILE A 232 -21.69 -1.70 20.88
N SER A 233 -21.36 -1.54 22.18
CA SER A 233 -22.29 -1.04 23.19
C SER A 233 -22.85 0.35 22.81
N GLU A 234 -24.08 0.63 23.26
CA GLU A 234 -24.73 1.92 22.98
C GLU A 234 -23.88 3.11 23.48
N GLU A 235 -23.22 2.95 24.61
CA GLU A 235 -22.36 3.98 25.21
C GLU A 235 -21.14 4.27 24.30
N ASN A 236 -20.43 3.23 23.88
CA ASN A 236 -19.23 3.36 23.03
C ASN A 236 -19.61 3.95 21.65
N ILE A 237 -20.66 3.44 21.03
CA ILE A 237 -21.17 3.96 19.75
C ILE A 237 -21.58 5.43 19.87
N ALA A 238 -22.36 5.81 20.91
CA ALA A 238 -22.80 7.19 21.11
C ALA A 238 -21.61 8.16 21.32
N LYS A 239 -20.60 7.73 22.09
CA LYS A 239 -19.36 8.48 22.31
C LYS A 239 -18.68 8.79 20.98
N TYR A 240 -18.36 7.78 20.19
CA TYR A 240 -17.59 7.97 18.97
C TYR A 240 -18.40 8.59 17.83
N LYS A 241 -19.71 8.36 17.78
CA LYS A 241 -20.59 9.08 16.87
C LYS A 241 -20.59 10.57 17.13
N SER A 242 -20.69 10.99 18.40
CA SER A 242 -20.63 12.41 18.79
C SER A 242 -19.31 13.07 18.39
N LEU A 243 -18.19 12.36 18.50
CA LEU A 243 -16.87 12.84 18.11
C LEU A 243 -16.70 12.91 16.58
N GLU A 244 -17.23 11.93 15.85
CA GLU A 244 -17.26 11.96 14.38
C GLU A 244 -18.12 13.12 13.86
N ASP A 245 -19.31 13.34 14.44
CA ASP A 245 -20.18 14.47 14.08
C ASP A 245 -19.46 15.82 14.35
N TYR A 246 -18.69 15.91 15.45
CA TYR A 246 -17.88 17.09 15.76
C TYR A 246 -16.76 17.29 14.71
N ALA A 247 -16.02 16.24 14.38
CA ALA A 247 -14.94 16.28 13.38
C ALA A 247 -15.47 16.68 12.00
N ARG A 248 -16.58 16.09 11.58
CA ARG A 248 -17.24 16.40 10.30
C ARG A 248 -17.67 17.86 10.20
N ASN A 249 -18.20 18.43 11.28
CA ASN A 249 -18.57 19.85 11.34
C ASN A 249 -17.34 20.79 11.20
N LYS A 250 -16.14 20.31 11.53
CA LYS A 250 -14.87 21.02 11.34
C LYS A 250 -14.21 20.73 10.00
N GLY A 251 -14.79 19.85 9.17
CA GLY A 251 -14.22 19.41 7.88
C GLY A 251 -13.07 18.42 8.03
N VAL A 252 -12.92 17.78 9.17
CA VAL A 252 -11.93 16.73 9.49
C VAL A 252 -12.65 15.39 9.57
N GLU A 253 -12.02 14.34 9.05
CA GLU A 253 -12.52 12.96 9.18
C GLU A 253 -11.92 12.29 10.41
N LEU A 254 -12.68 11.43 11.05
CA LEU A 254 -12.20 10.64 12.20
C LEU A 254 -12.06 9.17 11.81
N GLY A 255 -11.01 8.54 12.30
CA GLY A 255 -10.74 7.11 12.09
C GLY A 255 -10.26 6.42 13.36
N CYS A 256 -10.19 5.10 13.30
CA CYS A 256 -9.74 4.29 14.41
C CYS A 256 -8.83 3.14 13.97
N TYR A 257 -8.10 2.62 14.94
CA TYR A 257 -7.22 1.47 14.81
C TYR A 257 -7.86 0.20 15.39
N SER A 258 -7.58 -0.95 14.78
CA SER A 258 -7.79 -2.27 15.36
C SER A 258 -6.67 -3.21 14.98
N LEU A 259 -6.27 -4.09 15.91
CA LEU A 259 -5.32 -5.17 15.70
C LEU A 259 -6.08 -6.48 15.47
N LEU A 260 -5.95 -7.05 14.27
CA LEU A 260 -6.64 -8.29 13.91
C LEU A 260 -5.94 -9.53 14.46
N SER A 261 -4.63 -9.64 14.22
CA SER A 261 -3.81 -10.81 14.57
C SER A 261 -2.59 -10.41 15.40
N SER A 262 -1.67 -11.32 15.66
CA SER A 262 -0.52 -11.12 16.56
C SER A 262 -0.93 -10.85 18.01
N ARG A 263 -2.05 -11.42 18.42
CA ARG A 263 -2.58 -11.31 19.79
C ARG A 263 -3.25 -12.61 20.23
N TRP A 264 -3.24 -12.83 21.51
CA TRP A 264 -3.98 -13.92 22.10
C TRP A 264 -5.41 -13.45 22.47
N ILE A 265 -6.40 -14.24 22.10
CA ILE A 265 -7.81 -14.05 22.49
C ILE A 265 -8.22 -15.14 23.47
N SER A 266 -8.20 -16.39 23.02
CA SER A 266 -8.37 -17.59 23.86
C SER A 266 -7.74 -18.79 23.18
N ASP A 267 -7.55 -19.87 23.93
CA ASP A 267 -6.97 -21.10 23.40
C ASP A 267 -7.88 -21.80 22.37
N GLU A 268 -9.21 -21.63 22.52
CA GLU A 268 -10.22 -22.24 21.68
C GLU A 268 -10.30 -21.64 20.28
N VAL A 269 -9.95 -20.35 20.15
CA VAL A 269 -10.05 -19.62 18.86
C VAL A 269 -8.70 -19.43 18.18
N ASP A 270 -7.59 -19.79 18.84
CA ASP A 270 -6.26 -19.68 18.25
C ASP A 270 -6.08 -20.71 17.12
N VAL A 271 -5.27 -20.38 16.10
CA VAL A 271 -4.97 -21.31 15.01
C VAL A 271 -4.21 -22.53 15.53
N ILE A 272 -4.42 -23.67 14.89
CA ILE A 272 -3.65 -24.90 15.14
C ILE A 272 -2.55 -25.01 14.08
N ASN A 273 -1.31 -24.96 14.55
CA ASN A 273 -0.14 -25.06 13.69
C ASN A 273 -0.04 -26.47 13.08
N PRO A 274 -0.06 -26.62 11.75
CA PRO A 274 -0.08 -27.93 11.09
C PRO A 274 1.20 -28.76 11.30
N LYS A 275 2.33 -28.12 11.64
CA LYS A 275 3.61 -28.82 11.89
C LYS A 275 3.68 -29.41 13.27
N THR A 276 3.08 -28.78 14.25
CA THR A 276 3.19 -29.18 15.66
C THR A 276 1.91 -29.78 16.22
N GLY A 277 0.76 -29.57 15.58
CA GLY A 277 -0.55 -29.94 16.08
C GLY A 277 -0.98 -29.16 17.33
N LYS A 278 -0.25 -28.08 17.67
CA LYS A 278 -0.52 -27.24 18.84
C LYS A 278 -1.05 -25.89 18.42
N ARG A 279 -1.75 -25.20 19.32
CA ARG A 279 -2.15 -23.81 19.11
C ARG A 279 -0.96 -22.89 18.85
N GLY A 280 -1.22 -21.77 18.20
CA GLY A 280 -0.26 -20.73 17.90
C GLY A 280 0.11 -20.66 16.43
N GLY A 281 0.19 -19.45 15.93
CA GLY A 281 0.59 -19.15 14.56
C GLY A 281 2.06 -19.48 14.30
N MET A 282 2.37 -19.77 13.04
CA MET A 282 3.76 -20.05 12.64
C MET A 282 4.64 -18.81 12.64
N ARG A 283 4.03 -17.62 12.50
CA ARG A 283 4.74 -16.35 12.32
C ARG A 283 4.87 -15.56 13.62
N PHE A 284 3.77 -15.38 14.37
CA PHE A 284 3.72 -14.46 15.51
C PHE A 284 3.35 -15.12 16.84
N GLY A 285 3.35 -16.44 16.93
CA GLY A 285 2.97 -17.17 18.12
C GLY A 285 1.45 -17.28 18.28
N SER A 286 0.78 -16.30 18.88
CA SER A 286 -0.69 -16.28 18.97
C SER A 286 -1.30 -15.62 17.76
N ALA A 287 -2.25 -16.30 17.11
CA ALA A 287 -2.98 -15.79 15.97
C ALA A 287 -4.41 -16.35 15.99
N PRO A 288 -5.42 -15.55 16.36
CA PRO A 288 -6.80 -16.03 16.36
C PRO A 288 -7.24 -16.40 14.94
N CYS A 289 -7.89 -17.56 14.79
CA CYS A 289 -8.40 -18.00 13.52
C CYS A 289 -9.61 -17.14 13.10
N LEU A 290 -9.52 -16.51 11.93
CA LEU A 290 -10.58 -15.64 11.42
C LEU A 290 -11.85 -16.41 11.04
N CYS A 291 -11.77 -17.73 10.96
CA CYS A 291 -12.89 -18.66 10.73
C CYS A 291 -13.38 -19.34 12.01
N SER A 292 -13.01 -18.84 13.18
CA SER A 292 -13.63 -19.17 14.46
C SER A 292 -14.87 -18.29 14.71
N ASP A 293 -15.65 -18.63 15.75
CA ASP A 293 -16.78 -17.80 16.17
C ASP A 293 -16.35 -16.38 16.55
N TRP A 294 -15.20 -16.23 17.22
CA TRP A 294 -14.63 -14.93 17.48
C TRP A 294 -14.35 -14.14 16.19
N GLY A 295 -13.76 -14.76 15.18
CA GLY A 295 -13.50 -14.09 13.91
C GLY A 295 -14.78 -13.59 13.24
N TYR A 296 -15.85 -14.39 13.27
CA TYR A 296 -17.15 -13.98 12.77
C TYR A 296 -17.69 -12.74 13.52
N GLU A 297 -17.64 -12.76 14.85
CA GLU A 297 -18.07 -11.63 15.69
C GLU A 297 -17.21 -10.40 15.46
N TYR A 298 -15.87 -10.55 15.38
CA TYR A 298 -14.95 -9.46 15.09
C TYR A 298 -15.36 -8.68 13.83
N PHE A 299 -15.49 -9.36 12.70
CA PHE A 299 -15.85 -8.70 11.44
C PHE A 299 -17.25 -8.09 11.47
N HIS A 300 -18.20 -8.70 12.18
CA HIS A 300 -19.53 -8.15 12.39
C HIS A 300 -19.49 -6.88 13.26
N HIS A 301 -18.74 -6.90 14.36
CA HIS A 301 -18.59 -5.74 15.26
C HIS A 301 -17.91 -4.57 14.56
N ILE A 302 -16.82 -4.81 13.83
CA ILE A 302 -16.14 -3.75 13.06
C ILE A 302 -17.10 -3.11 12.05
N ARG A 303 -17.86 -3.88 11.27
CA ARG A 303 -18.86 -3.33 10.34
C ARG A 303 -19.91 -2.49 11.09
N THR A 304 -20.48 -3.02 12.14
CA THR A 304 -21.50 -2.34 12.97
C THR A 304 -20.97 -1.05 13.57
N PHE A 305 -19.72 -1.05 14.06
CA PHE A 305 -19.08 0.14 14.61
C PHE A 305 -18.98 1.25 13.55
N PHE A 306 -18.49 0.95 12.36
CA PHE A 306 -18.38 1.93 11.27
C PHE A 306 -19.74 2.41 10.75
N GLU A 307 -20.70 1.51 10.59
CA GLU A 307 -22.07 1.86 10.17
C GLU A 307 -22.76 2.82 11.15
N ARG A 308 -22.58 2.57 12.45
CA ARG A 308 -23.27 3.32 13.50
C ARG A 308 -22.56 4.61 13.92
N THR A 309 -21.23 4.61 13.94
CA THR A 309 -20.46 5.83 14.30
C THR A 309 -20.32 6.78 13.12
N GLY A 310 -20.27 6.26 11.89
CA GLY A 310 -20.03 7.04 10.69
C GLY A 310 -18.55 7.40 10.46
N MET A 311 -17.62 6.81 11.22
CA MET A 311 -16.18 7.01 11.01
C MET A 311 -15.76 6.69 9.58
N ARG A 312 -14.70 7.35 9.09
CA ARG A 312 -14.29 7.34 7.69
C ARG A 312 -12.91 6.76 7.42
N CYS A 313 -12.18 6.34 8.44
CA CYS A 313 -10.89 5.70 8.29
C CYS A 313 -10.77 4.50 9.22
N PHE A 314 -10.29 3.40 8.68
CA PHE A 314 -9.92 2.21 9.40
C PHE A 314 -8.42 1.96 9.26
N GLU A 315 -7.70 2.06 10.35
CA GLU A 315 -6.33 1.58 10.45
C GLU A 315 -6.34 0.15 10.98
N HIS A 316 -6.00 -0.80 10.12
CA HIS A 316 -6.09 -2.22 10.41
C HIS A 316 -4.71 -2.86 10.40
N ASP A 317 -4.27 -3.33 11.54
CA ASP A 317 -2.99 -3.99 11.74
C ASP A 317 -3.18 -5.48 11.96
N GLY A 318 -2.14 -6.28 11.70
CA GLY A 318 -2.23 -7.73 11.78
C GLY A 318 -3.12 -8.35 10.70
N SER A 319 -3.34 -7.63 9.61
CA SER A 319 -4.11 -8.09 8.45
C SER A 319 -3.32 -9.01 7.52
N TYR A 320 -2.20 -9.55 8.00
CA TYR A 320 -1.60 -10.69 7.31
C TYR A 320 -2.64 -11.79 7.19
N PRO A 321 -2.54 -12.64 6.17
CA PRO A 321 -3.56 -13.64 5.89
C PRO A 321 -3.51 -14.69 6.96
N GLY A 322 -4.23 -14.60 7.96
CA GLY A 322 -4.27 -15.54 9.07
C GLY A 322 -3.35 -16.73 8.92
N ASP A 323 -2.62 -17.08 9.90
CA ASP A 323 -1.82 -18.30 9.82
C ASP A 323 -2.72 -19.46 9.38
N VAL A 324 -2.21 -20.36 8.54
CA VAL A 324 -2.95 -21.59 8.18
C VAL A 324 -3.39 -22.32 9.44
N CYS A 325 -4.60 -22.85 9.45
CA CYS A 325 -5.19 -23.46 10.64
C CYS A 325 -5.57 -24.93 10.38
N ALA A 326 -4.94 -25.85 11.10
CA ALA A 326 -5.25 -27.28 11.04
C ALA A 326 -6.39 -27.70 12.00
N SER A 327 -7.10 -26.75 12.62
CA SER A 327 -8.26 -27.08 13.47
C SER A 327 -9.38 -27.69 12.63
N THR A 328 -10.06 -28.68 13.19
CA THR A 328 -11.30 -29.25 12.65
C THR A 328 -12.51 -28.90 13.52
N HIS A 329 -12.33 -27.96 14.45
CA HIS A 329 -13.35 -27.55 15.40
C HIS A 329 -13.84 -26.12 15.21
N HIS A 330 -13.17 -25.31 14.38
CA HIS A 330 -13.63 -23.98 14.06
C HIS A 330 -14.82 -24.03 13.10
N THR A 331 -15.81 -23.18 13.34
CA THR A 331 -17.13 -23.28 12.69
C THR A 331 -17.10 -23.00 11.18
N TYR A 332 -16.19 -22.13 10.71
CA TYR A 332 -16.25 -21.57 9.37
C TYR A 332 -15.13 -22.04 8.43
N HIS A 333 -14.43 -23.14 8.78
CA HIS A 333 -13.57 -23.92 7.88
C HIS A 333 -13.56 -25.38 8.30
N LYS A 334 -13.25 -26.28 7.37
CA LYS A 334 -13.25 -27.74 7.58
C LYS A 334 -11.95 -28.25 8.20
N GLY A 335 -10.82 -27.62 7.84
CA GLY A 335 -9.50 -28.05 8.25
C GLY A 335 -8.39 -27.21 7.63
N LEU A 336 -7.21 -27.82 7.47
CA LEU A 336 -6.05 -27.14 6.93
C LEU A 336 -6.28 -26.59 5.52
N GLU A 337 -6.83 -27.41 4.63
CA GLU A 337 -6.85 -27.14 3.20
C GLU A 337 -7.72 -25.93 2.82
N ASP A 338 -8.84 -25.71 3.48
CA ASP A 338 -9.72 -24.57 3.22
C ASP A 338 -9.48 -23.36 4.17
N SER A 339 -8.61 -23.51 5.17
CA SER A 339 -8.46 -22.52 6.23
C SER A 339 -7.97 -21.16 5.71
N GLN A 340 -6.95 -21.14 4.86
CA GLN A 340 -6.37 -19.90 4.34
C GLN A 340 -7.32 -19.21 3.35
N TRP A 341 -7.98 -19.98 2.49
CA TRP A 341 -8.98 -19.47 1.55
C TRP A 341 -10.12 -18.75 2.27
N ASN A 342 -10.68 -19.38 3.28
CA ASN A 342 -11.80 -18.80 4.03
C ASN A 342 -11.36 -17.57 4.86
N GLN A 343 -10.21 -17.61 5.52
CA GLN A 343 -9.69 -16.46 6.28
C GLN A 343 -9.39 -15.25 5.39
N PHE A 344 -8.80 -15.49 4.21
CA PHE A 344 -8.54 -14.44 3.24
C PHE A 344 -9.82 -13.71 2.81
N HIS A 345 -10.90 -14.46 2.54
CA HIS A 345 -12.18 -13.88 2.14
C HIS A 345 -12.79 -13.02 3.25
N LYS A 346 -12.62 -13.39 4.53
CA LYS A 346 -13.10 -12.56 5.66
C LYS A 346 -12.46 -11.16 5.63
N ILE A 347 -11.16 -11.08 5.42
CA ILE A 347 -10.44 -9.79 5.36
C ILE A 347 -10.85 -9.00 4.12
N THR A 348 -10.80 -9.62 2.95
CA THR A 348 -11.02 -8.93 1.68
C THR A 348 -12.47 -8.52 1.47
N ASP A 349 -13.44 -9.28 1.98
CA ASP A 349 -14.84 -8.89 1.98
C ASP A 349 -15.09 -7.65 2.85
N LEU A 350 -14.40 -7.54 4.00
CA LEU A 350 -14.45 -6.33 4.82
C LEU A 350 -13.86 -5.14 4.07
N TYR A 351 -12.68 -5.31 3.44
CA TYR A 351 -12.01 -4.21 2.75
C TYR A 351 -12.79 -3.73 1.52
N ARG A 352 -13.33 -4.64 0.72
CA ARG A 352 -14.21 -4.29 -0.42
C ARG A 352 -15.45 -3.54 0.05
N TRP A 353 -16.10 -4.04 1.10
CA TRP A 353 -17.25 -3.35 1.70
C TRP A 353 -16.88 -1.95 2.18
N MET A 354 -15.76 -1.77 2.89
CA MET A 354 -15.29 -0.46 3.34
C MET A 354 -15.01 0.48 2.17
N CYS A 355 -14.28 0.01 1.17
CA CYS A 355 -13.98 0.78 -0.04
C CYS A 355 -15.27 1.25 -0.74
N GLU A 356 -16.26 0.35 -0.90
CA GLU A 356 -17.56 0.65 -1.51
C GLU A 356 -18.39 1.64 -0.68
N ASN A 357 -18.20 1.66 0.63
CA ASN A 357 -18.86 2.60 1.54
C ASN A 357 -18.06 3.89 1.80
N GLY A 358 -16.97 4.09 1.07
CA GLY A 358 -16.17 5.30 1.16
C GLY A 358 -15.38 5.43 2.46
N ILE A 359 -15.00 4.31 3.07
CA ILE A 359 -14.12 4.25 4.24
C ILE A 359 -12.69 4.07 3.75
N TYR A 360 -11.80 4.95 4.19
CA TYR A 360 -10.38 4.90 3.90
C TYR A 360 -9.72 3.78 4.71
N ILE A 361 -8.84 2.98 4.08
CA ILE A 361 -8.21 1.83 4.71
C ILE A 361 -6.70 2.04 4.75
N ASN A 362 -6.16 2.18 5.97
CA ASN A 362 -4.73 2.30 6.24
C ASN A 362 -4.21 0.99 6.81
N VAL A 363 -3.44 0.25 6.03
CA VAL A 363 -2.87 -1.05 6.45
C VAL A 363 -1.37 -1.08 6.21
N PRO A 364 -0.61 -1.90 6.94
CA PRO A 364 0.81 -2.12 6.64
C PRO A 364 1.04 -2.94 5.38
N ASP A 365 0.13 -3.86 5.06
CA ASP A 365 0.28 -4.88 4.04
C ASP A 365 -0.28 -4.47 2.68
N PHE A 366 -0.12 -5.34 1.67
CA PHE A 366 -0.56 -5.08 0.30
C PHE A 366 -1.97 -5.63 0.04
N TYR A 367 -2.96 -4.76 0.07
CA TYR A 367 -4.35 -5.12 -0.29
C TYR A 367 -4.96 -4.15 -1.31
N PHE A 368 -4.15 -3.50 -2.15
CA PHE A 368 -4.65 -2.52 -3.12
C PHE A 368 -5.73 -3.09 -4.03
N LEU A 369 -5.53 -4.31 -4.56
CA LEU A 369 -6.49 -4.96 -5.44
C LEU A 369 -7.79 -5.39 -4.72
N ASN A 370 -7.82 -5.32 -3.38
CA ASN A 370 -8.97 -5.64 -2.54
C ASN A 370 -9.60 -4.43 -1.83
N GLY A 371 -9.14 -3.21 -2.14
CA GLY A 371 -9.77 -1.99 -1.63
C GLY A 371 -8.97 -1.23 -0.59
N SER A 372 -7.80 -1.71 -0.15
CA SER A 372 -6.97 -0.91 0.76
C SER A 372 -6.39 0.32 0.06
N THR A 373 -6.22 1.39 0.83
CA THR A 373 -5.76 2.67 0.29
C THR A 373 -4.26 2.87 0.46
N LYS A 374 -3.70 2.35 1.55
CA LYS A 374 -2.28 2.54 1.91
C LYS A 374 -1.59 1.23 2.19
N THR A 375 -0.25 1.26 2.04
CA THR A 375 0.67 0.24 2.55
C THR A 375 1.83 0.88 3.29
N GLY A 376 2.40 0.21 4.26
CA GLY A 376 3.59 0.65 4.97
C GLY A 376 4.83 0.64 4.09
N ILE A 377 5.79 1.52 4.37
CA ILE A 377 7.10 1.52 3.72
C ILE A 377 8.15 0.94 4.66
N GLY A 378 8.70 -0.21 4.30
CA GLY A 378 9.73 -0.88 5.08
C GLY A 378 9.28 -1.17 6.51
N TYR A 379 10.23 -1.52 7.39
CA TYR A 379 9.95 -1.69 8.82
C TYR A 379 9.94 -0.33 9.51
N ARG A 380 8.80 0.32 9.49
CA ARG A 380 8.57 1.71 9.90
C ARG A 380 8.78 1.94 11.39
N GLU A 381 8.62 0.93 12.24
CA GLU A 381 8.89 0.98 13.67
C GLU A 381 10.38 1.16 14.02
N ALA A 382 11.28 0.95 13.06
CA ALA A 382 12.71 1.24 13.25
C ALA A 382 12.97 2.70 13.67
N ASN A 383 12.11 3.63 13.24
CA ASN A 383 12.21 5.04 13.63
C ASN A 383 12.06 5.25 15.13
N TRP A 384 11.34 4.40 15.85
CA TRP A 384 11.16 4.55 17.31
C TRP A 384 12.43 4.33 18.13
N SER A 385 13.41 3.62 17.57
CA SER A 385 14.67 3.31 18.26
C SER A 385 15.87 4.11 17.76
N LEU A 386 15.68 4.96 16.75
CA LEU A 386 16.74 5.79 16.20
C LEU A 386 16.73 7.20 16.81
N PRO A 387 17.91 7.80 17.11
CA PRO A 387 17.99 9.22 17.42
C PRO A 387 17.45 10.10 16.29
N ARG A 388 16.91 11.27 16.62
CA ARG A 388 16.25 12.21 15.68
C ARG A 388 17.02 12.49 14.40
N ASP A 389 18.32 12.72 14.50
CA ASP A 389 19.20 12.97 13.34
C ASP A 389 19.28 11.76 12.39
N ARG A 390 19.29 10.56 12.93
CA ARG A 390 19.30 9.32 12.14
C ARG A 390 17.95 8.98 11.56
N GLN A 391 16.88 9.28 12.28
CA GLN A 391 15.51 9.10 11.76
C GLN A 391 15.29 9.87 10.46
N ILE A 392 15.83 11.10 10.35
CA ILE A 392 15.72 11.94 9.15
C ILE A 392 16.30 11.22 7.93
N ILE A 393 17.50 10.66 8.06
CA ILE A 393 18.15 9.90 6.96
C ILE A 393 17.41 8.60 6.68
N HIS A 394 17.07 7.86 7.72
CA HIS A 394 16.36 6.59 7.60
C HIS A 394 14.99 6.75 6.92
N ALA A 395 14.21 7.76 7.29
CA ALA A 395 12.92 8.04 6.66
C ALA A 395 13.06 8.35 5.16
N ARG A 396 14.09 9.12 4.75
CA ARG A 396 14.37 9.35 3.32
C ARG A 396 14.81 8.09 2.59
N GLN A 397 15.57 7.20 3.24
CA GLN A 397 15.93 5.89 2.67
C GLN A 397 14.71 5.01 2.48
N LEU A 398 13.80 4.96 3.46
CA LEU A 398 12.52 4.24 3.33
C LEU A 398 11.68 4.79 2.16
N ASN A 399 11.56 6.13 2.06
CA ASN A 399 10.85 6.76 0.95
C ASN A 399 11.49 6.41 -0.40
N TYR A 400 12.81 6.46 -0.49
CA TYR A 400 13.53 6.10 -1.72
C TYR A 400 13.35 4.62 -2.09
N ASP A 401 13.53 3.72 -1.14
CA ASP A 401 13.46 2.27 -1.42
C ASP A 401 12.01 1.81 -1.64
N GLY A 402 11.04 2.41 -0.96
CA GLY A 402 9.63 2.00 -1.01
C GLY A 402 8.83 2.52 -2.21
N THR A 403 9.31 3.55 -2.90
CA THR A 403 8.54 4.20 -3.99
C THR A 403 8.93 3.74 -5.40
N TRP A 404 9.83 2.76 -5.52
CA TRP A 404 10.15 2.19 -6.83
C TRP A 404 8.96 1.46 -7.46
N ASP A 405 8.33 0.59 -6.71
CA ASP A 405 7.24 -0.28 -7.17
C ASP A 405 5.85 0.21 -6.73
N ARG A 406 5.77 1.20 -5.84
CA ARG A 406 4.53 1.74 -5.26
C ARG A 406 4.41 3.22 -5.50
N MET A 407 3.19 3.69 -5.74
CA MET A 407 2.90 5.12 -5.75
C MET A 407 3.22 5.72 -4.39
N ALA A 408 3.94 6.84 -4.38
CA ALA A 408 4.25 7.54 -3.12
C ALA A 408 2.97 7.87 -2.32
N SER A 409 1.91 8.29 -3.01
CA SER A 409 0.58 8.56 -2.42
C SER A 409 -0.06 7.34 -1.75
N ALA A 410 0.30 6.13 -2.14
CA ALA A 410 -0.19 4.89 -1.54
C ALA A 410 0.68 4.39 -0.37
N CYS A 411 1.72 5.12 -0.01
CA CYS A 411 2.68 4.75 1.03
C CYS A 411 2.49 5.57 2.31
N TRP A 412 2.89 5.01 3.44
CA TRP A 412 2.95 5.71 4.71
C TRP A 412 4.13 5.25 5.57
N SER A 413 4.60 6.14 6.44
CA SER A 413 5.74 5.92 7.34
C SER A 413 5.42 6.39 8.77
N PHE A 414 6.34 6.21 9.72
CA PHE A 414 6.22 6.70 11.09
C PHE A 414 7.06 7.95 11.37
N VAL A 415 6.47 8.88 12.14
CA VAL A 415 7.17 9.97 12.80
C VAL A 415 6.74 9.98 14.27
N PRO A 416 7.54 9.46 15.21
CA PRO A 416 7.18 9.38 16.62
C PRO A 416 7.28 10.76 17.26
N LEU A 417 6.14 11.34 17.66
CA LEU A 417 6.13 12.57 18.45
C LEU A 417 6.38 12.27 19.93
N VAL A 418 5.88 11.14 20.42
CA VAL A 418 6.07 10.65 21.80
C VAL A 418 6.70 9.27 21.80
N GLU A 419 7.28 8.91 22.94
CA GLU A 419 7.91 7.61 23.12
C GLU A 419 6.91 6.46 22.95
N TYR A 420 7.38 5.40 22.28
CA TYR A 420 6.68 4.13 22.16
C TYR A 420 7.69 3.02 21.78
N GLN A 421 7.65 1.87 22.43
CA GLN A 421 8.47 0.68 22.13
C GLN A 421 9.98 0.91 22.02
N GLY A 422 10.57 1.74 22.87
CA GLY A 422 12.01 1.98 22.91
C GLY A 422 12.43 3.32 22.28
N GLY A 423 13.73 3.54 22.16
CA GLY A 423 14.32 4.78 21.65
C GLY A 423 14.37 5.93 22.64
N GLY A 424 13.44 6.03 23.54
CA GLY A 424 13.40 7.04 24.60
C GLY A 424 13.37 8.48 24.10
N GLU A 425 13.78 9.41 24.96
CA GLU A 425 13.78 10.85 24.70
C GLU A 425 14.56 11.26 23.44
N ALA A 426 15.65 10.57 23.13
CA ALA A 426 16.47 10.87 21.95
C ALA A 426 15.75 10.59 20.62
N ALA A 427 14.70 9.78 20.62
CA ALA A 427 13.96 9.36 19.44
C ALA A 427 12.65 10.14 19.23
N THR A 428 12.17 10.88 20.21
CA THR A 428 10.88 11.58 20.18
C THR A 428 11.01 13.05 19.80
N LEU A 429 9.93 13.66 19.30
CA LEU A 429 9.90 15.06 18.91
C LEU A 429 9.23 15.97 19.94
N GLU A 430 8.52 15.43 20.93
CA GLU A 430 8.02 16.21 22.05
C GLU A 430 9.15 16.58 23.04
N PRO A 431 9.17 17.83 23.56
CA PRO A 431 8.30 18.97 23.23
C PRO A 431 8.58 19.51 21.82
N LEU A 432 7.54 19.75 21.01
CA LEU A 432 7.67 20.07 19.58
C LEU A 432 8.44 21.38 19.32
N HIS A 433 8.32 22.37 20.20
CA HIS A 433 9.04 23.65 20.07
C HIS A 433 10.55 23.49 20.27
N GLU A 434 11.02 22.52 21.06
CA GLU A 434 12.44 22.25 21.24
C GLU A 434 13.06 21.49 20.06
N HIS A 435 12.23 20.77 19.29
CA HIS A 435 12.63 19.93 18.15
C HIS A 435 11.98 20.39 16.84
N LEU A 436 11.67 21.67 16.72
CA LEU A 436 10.96 22.24 15.57
C LEU A 436 11.71 22.01 14.25
N PHE A 437 13.05 22.04 14.27
CA PHE A 437 13.87 21.79 13.08
C PHE A 437 13.65 20.36 12.55
N GLU A 438 13.77 19.37 13.39
CA GLU A 438 13.59 17.96 13.02
C GLU A 438 12.14 17.70 12.61
N TYR A 439 11.16 18.26 13.32
CA TYR A 439 9.74 18.12 13.02
C TYR A 439 9.40 18.69 11.63
N LYS A 440 9.84 19.92 11.35
CA LYS A 440 9.65 20.56 10.03
C LYS A 440 10.38 19.79 8.93
N THR A 441 11.56 19.25 9.21
CA THR A 441 12.35 18.44 8.26
C THR A 441 11.62 17.14 7.93
N HIS A 442 11.08 16.43 8.92
CA HIS A 442 10.25 15.23 8.69
C HIS A 442 9.04 15.53 7.82
N MET A 443 8.32 16.62 8.11
CA MET A 443 7.17 17.01 7.28
C MET A 443 7.59 17.30 5.83
N MET A 444 8.61 18.12 5.63
CA MET A 444 9.04 18.49 4.28
C MET A 444 9.57 17.31 3.46
N GLN A 445 10.26 16.37 4.07
CA GLN A 445 10.75 15.20 3.34
C GLN A 445 9.63 14.19 3.00
N ASN A 446 8.64 14.01 3.89
CA ASN A 446 7.53 13.10 3.66
C ASN A 446 6.53 13.71 2.67
N TYR A 447 6.02 14.91 2.93
CA TYR A 447 5.10 15.59 2.00
C TYR A 447 5.77 15.92 0.67
N GLY A 448 7.08 16.25 0.68
CA GLY A 448 7.85 16.43 -0.54
C GLY A 448 7.97 15.16 -1.39
N ALA A 449 7.95 14.00 -0.76
CA ALA A 449 7.88 12.71 -1.44
C ALA A 449 6.45 12.28 -1.81
N GLY A 450 5.42 13.01 -1.38
CA GLY A 450 4.02 12.60 -1.54
C GLY A 450 3.60 11.45 -0.60
N VAL A 451 4.46 11.10 0.36
CA VAL A 451 4.23 10.05 1.35
C VAL A 451 3.58 10.64 2.59
N GLN A 452 2.52 10.01 3.08
CA GLN A 452 1.96 10.37 4.36
C GLN A 452 2.80 9.78 5.51
N ALA A 453 2.72 10.42 6.68
CA ALA A 453 3.35 9.89 7.86
C ALA A 453 2.39 9.84 9.04
N CYS A 454 2.55 8.80 9.85
CA CYS A 454 1.94 8.68 11.14
C CYS A 454 2.66 9.62 12.11
N TYR A 455 2.24 10.90 12.15
CA TYR A 455 2.69 11.84 13.20
C TYR A 455 1.97 11.47 14.48
N ARG A 456 2.60 10.55 15.23
CA ARG A 456 1.94 9.86 16.34
C ARG A 456 2.23 10.55 17.67
N GLY A 457 1.20 11.17 18.25
CA GLY A 457 1.32 11.87 19.51
C GLY A 457 -0.01 12.47 19.98
N PRO A 458 0.00 13.30 21.04
CA PRO A 458 -1.21 13.91 21.59
C PRO A 458 -1.67 15.16 20.84
N ARG A 459 -0.83 15.75 19.98
CA ARG A 459 -1.06 17.06 19.35
C ARG A 459 -0.18 17.27 18.12
N LEU A 460 -0.53 18.25 17.28
CA LEU A 460 0.26 18.66 16.10
C LEU A 460 1.18 19.85 16.37
N TYR A 461 0.89 20.66 17.36
CA TYR A 461 1.69 21.81 17.76
C TYR A 461 1.47 22.13 19.24
N ASP A 462 2.46 22.75 19.86
CA ASP A 462 2.50 23.12 21.29
C ASP A 462 2.72 24.62 21.52
N THR A 463 3.18 25.37 20.52
CA THR A 463 3.37 26.82 20.57
C THR A 463 2.87 27.49 19.29
N PRO A 464 2.70 28.84 19.27
CA PRO A 464 2.38 29.56 18.03
C PRO A 464 3.42 29.38 16.93
N GLU A 465 4.70 29.22 17.27
CA GLU A 465 5.79 29.01 16.32
C GLU A 465 5.68 27.63 15.64
N THR A 466 5.40 26.59 16.42
CA THR A 466 5.19 25.25 15.86
C THR A 466 3.90 25.20 15.04
N GLN A 467 2.83 25.87 15.48
CA GLN A 467 1.61 26.02 14.68
C GLN A 467 1.88 26.68 13.33
N ALA A 468 2.65 27.77 13.31
CA ALA A 468 2.99 28.49 12.08
C ALA A 468 3.80 27.61 11.13
N ALA A 469 4.77 26.85 11.67
CA ALA A 469 5.61 25.94 10.87
C ALA A 469 4.80 24.81 10.25
N VAL A 470 3.92 24.17 11.02
CA VAL A 470 3.02 23.12 10.49
C VAL A 470 2.10 23.69 9.41
N THR A 471 1.51 24.87 9.67
CA THR A 471 0.62 25.54 8.70
C THR A 471 1.35 25.86 7.39
N GLU A 472 2.57 26.39 7.46
CA GLU A 472 3.41 26.71 6.28
C GLU A 472 3.63 25.46 5.40
N VAL A 473 4.03 24.33 6.02
CA VAL A 473 4.30 23.10 5.29
C VAL A 473 3.02 22.53 4.67
N ILE A 474 1.92 22.53 5.40
CA ILE A 474 0.64 22.01 4.90
C ILE A 474 0.08 22.86 3.76
N GLN A 475 0.19 24.19 3.85
CA GLN A 475 -0.21 25.09 2.77
C GLN A 475 0.65 24.88 1.51
N TRP A 476 1.97 24.71 1.68
CA TRP A 476 2.88 24.37 0.59
C TRP A 476 2.50 23.03 -0.06
N TYR A 477 2.28 21.97 0.73
CA TYR A 477 1.86 20.68 0.21
C TYR A 477 0.53 20.77 -0.54
N LYS A 478 -0.47 21.44 0.02
CA LYS A 478 -1.78 21.61 -0.65
C LYS A 478 -1.68 22.38 -1.96
N LYS A 479 -0.77 23.37 -2.04
CA LYS A 479 -0.50 24.12 -3.28
C LYS A 479 0.04 23.21 -4.39
N TYR A 480 0.94 22.31 -4.05
CA TYR A 480 1.62 21.43 -5.00
C TYR A 480 1.14 19.98 -4.95
N ARG A 481 0.04 19.71 -4.25
CA ARG A 481 -0.47 18.36 -4.00
C ARG A 481 -0.58 17.50 -5.27
N ASP A 482 -1.10 18.07 -6.34
CA ASP A 482 -1.32 17.35 -7.60
C ASP A 482 -0.03 16.82 -8.19
N ILE A 483 1.04 17.61 -8.19
CA ILE A 483 2.33 17.16 -8.70
C ILE A 483 3.06 16.28 -7.69
N LEU A 484 2.97 16.57 -6.39
CA LEU A 484 3.61 15.77 -5.33
C LEU A 484 3.00 14.36 -5.18
N ASN A 485 1.76 14.16 -5.60
CA ASN A 485 1.11 12.85 -5.63
C ASN A 485 1.28 12.12 -6.98
N SER A 486 1.98 12.73 -7.93
CA SER A 486 2.26 12.15 -9.25
C SER A 486 3.48 11.22 -9.21
N ASP A 487 3.81 10.61 -10.35
CA ASP A 487 4.92 9.68 -10.45
C ASP A 487 6.24 10.29 -9.97
N MET A 488 7.04 9.51 -9.26
CA MET A 488 8.36 9.89 -8.78
C MET A 488 9.45 9.26 -9.66
N ILE A 489 10.45 10.05 -10.01
CA ILE A 489 11.69 9.60 -10.65
C ILE A 489 12.83 9.80 -9.65
N HIS A 490 13.56 8.74 -9.37
CA HIS A 490 14.63 8.71 -8.38
C HIS A 490 15.91 9.31 -8.96
N LEU A 491 16.48 10.34 -8.31
CA LEU A 491 17.69 11.00 -8.78
C LEU A 491 18.95 10.46 -8.09
N ARG A 492 18.95 10.46 -6.76
CA ARG A 492 20.09 9.97 -5.98
C ARG A 492 19.62 9.41 -4.64
N ARG A 493 20.16 8.22 -4.29
CA ARG A 493 19.85 7.55 -3.02
C ARG A 493 20.43 8.32 -1.82
N PRO A 494 19.69 8.45 -0.70
CA PRO A 494 20.20 8.98 0.55
C PRO A 494 21.33 8.12 1.14
N ASP A 495 22.53 8.68 1.26
CA ASP A 495 23.73 8.02 1.81
C ASP A 495 24.36 8.77 3.00
N ALA A 496 23.74 9.85 3.44
CA ALA A 496 24.20 10.74 4.51
C ALA A 496 25.59 11.41 4.25
N ARG A 497 26.11 11.41 3.02
CA ARG A 497 27.44 11.92 2.66
C ARG A 497 27.40 13.10 1.72
N ASP A 498 26.40 13.11 0.84
CA ASP A 498 26.19 14.15 -0.15
C ASP A 498 24.68 14.33 -0.37
N TRP A 499 24.28 15.21 -1.29
CA TRP A 499 22.87 15.45 -1.58
C TRP A 499 22.14 14.15 -1.96
N ASP A 500 20.85 14.14 -1.71
CA ASP A 500 19.91 13.15 -2.23
C ASP A 500 18.66 13.85 -2.76
N GLY A 501 17.86 13.14 -3.57
CA GLY A 501 16.67 13.76 -4.12
C GLY A 501 15.95 12.93 -5.17
N PHE A 502 14.82 13.47 -5.58
CA PHE A 502 13.90 12.89 -6.58
C PHE A 502 13.17 14.03 -7.29
N ILE A 503 12.47 13.69 -8.38
CA ILE A 503 11.56 14.58 -9.07
C ILE A 503 10.21 13.90 -9.28
N HIS A 504 9.13 14.56 -8.89
CA HIS A 504 7.77 14.19 -9.32
C HIS A 504 7.53 14.69 -10.74
N VAL A 505 6.82 13.90 -11.54
CA VAL A 505 6.57 14.19 -12.96
C VAL A 505 5.12 13.90 -13.34
N ASN A 506 4.53 14.79 -14.15
CA ASN A 506 3.21 14.54 -14.72
C ASN A 506 3.01 15.41 -15.99
N PRO A 507 2.95 14.79 -17.19
CA PRO A 507 2.80 15.54 -18.44
C PRO A 507 1.43 16.23 -18.59
N HIS A 508 0.44 15.87 -17.77
CA HIS A 508 -0.94 16.36 -17.87
C HIS A 508 -1.26 17.49 -16.89
N LYS A 509 -0.35 17.82 -15.95
CA LYS A 509 -0.54 18.89 -14.97
C LYS A 509 0.09 20.19 -15.44
N LYS A 510 -0.26 21.31 -14.80
CA LYS A 510 0.38 22.61 -15.02
C LYS A 510 1.84 22.56 -14.65
N GLU A 511 2.11 22.16 -13.43
CA GLU A 511 3.45 21.80 -12.98
C GLU A 511 3.81 20.44 -13.60
N LYS A 512 4.73 20.44 -14.58
CA LYS A 512 5.20 19.23 -15.26
C LYS A 512 6.14 18.40 -14.40
N GLY A 513 6.78 19.05 -13.42
CA GLY A 513 7.64 18.40 -12.44
C GLY A 513 7.86 19.26 -11.20
N LEU A 514 8.20 18.59 -10.09
CA LEU A 514 8.69 19.20 -8.87
C LEU A 514 9.83 18.35 -8.33
N ALA A 515 11.04 18.91 -8.32
CA ALA A 515 12.23 18.23 -7.81
C ALA A 515 12.53 18.69 -6.38
N MET A 516 12.86 17.72 -5.52
CA MET A 516 13.31 17.94 -4.15
C MET A 516 14.78 17.55 -4.01
N PHE A 517 15.56 18.38 -3.35
CA PHE A 517 16.98 18.13 -3.06
C PHE A 517 17.25 18.34 -1.58
N PHE A 518 17.93 17.40 -0.96
CA PHE A 518 18.27 17.38 0.46
C PHE A 518 19.79 17.34 0.64
N ASN A 519 20.27 18.03 1.66
CA ASN A 519 21.68 18.03 2.05
C ASN A 519 21.78 17.51 3.49
N PRO A 520 22.35 16.32 3.72
CA PRO A 520 22.53 15.78 5.06
C PRO A 520 23.78 16.30 5.77
N THR A 521 24.59 17.13 5.11
CA THR A 521 25.87 17.61 5.67
C THR A 521 25.70 18.91 6.45
N HIS A 522 26.63 19.18 7.37
CA HIS A 522 26.63 20.38 8.21
C HIS A 522 27.15 21.64 7.49
N GLN A 523 27.39 21.55 6.19
CA GLN A 523 27.86 22.68 5.36
C GLN A 523 26.90 22.84 4.18
N GLU A 524 26.74 24.11 3.76
CA GLU A 524 26.04 24.38 2.50
C GLU A 524 26.82 23.78 1.34
N ILE A 525 26.14 23.13 0.41
CA ILE A 525 26.74 22.52 -0.76
C ILE A 525 26.17 23.12 -2.05
N THR A 526 27.02 23.21 -3.07
CA THR A 526 26.59 23.51 -4.44
C THR A 526 26.94 22.34 -5.34
N ARG A 527 25.97 21.89 -6.13
CA ARG A 527 26.15 20.77 -7.05
C ARG A 527 25.57 21.09 -8.41
N THR A 528 26.26 20.64 -9.45
CA THR A 528 25.70 20.60 -10.80
C THR A 528 24.96 19.28 -10.95
N ILE A 529 23.65 19.32 -11.20
CA ILE A 529 22.77 18.17 -11.24
C ILE A 529 22.09 18.10 -12.61
N HIS A 530 22.19 16.93 -13.26
CA HIS A 530 21.46 16.63 -14.48
C HIS A 530 20.09 16.05 -14.12
N ILE A 531 19.05 16.81 -14.41
CA ILE A 531 17.66 16.43 -14.08
C ILE A 531 16.99 15.84 -15.30
N PRO A 532 16.53 14.58 -15.25
CA PRO A 532 15.80 13.95 -16.35
C PRO A 532 14.38 14.50 -16.43
N LEU A 533 14.02 15.05 -17.59
CA LEU A 533 12.69 15.61 -17.86
C LEU A 533 11.88 14.80 -18.87
N TYR A 534 12.36 13.63 -19.31
CA TYR A 534 11.66 12.77 -20.29
C TYR A 534 10.20 12.53 -19.91
N TYR A 535 9.95 12.15 -18.66
CA TYR A 535 8.61 11.80 -18.17
C TYR A 535 7.71 13.03 -17.88
N THR A 536 8.24 14.24 -18.00
CA THR A 536 7.43 15.47 -17.95
C THR A 536 6.68 15.73 -19.24
N GLY A 537 7.03 15.04 -20.34
CA GLY A 537 6.50 15.27 -21.67
C GLY A 537 7.08 16.50 -22.39
N LEU A 538 8.02 17.21 -21.79
CA LEU A 538 8.72 18.33 -22.40
C LEU A 538 9.79 17.83 -23.37
N THR A 539 9.92 18.48 -24.55
CA THR A 539 10.78 17.98 -25.63
C THR A 539 11.90 18.93 -26.03
N GLN A 540 11.75 20.23 -25.83
CA GLN A 540 12.71 21.24 -26.30
C GLN A 540 13.18 22.19 -25.21
N THR A 541 12.24 22.72 -24.45
CA THR A 541 12.50 23.74 -23.43
C THR A 541 11.66 23.47 -22.18
N ALA A 542 12.16 23.90 -21.02
CA ALA A 542 11.46 23.89 -19.76
C ALA A 542 11.64 25.25 -19.05
N ARG A 543 10.60 25.73 -18.40
CA ARG A 543 10.69 26.83 -17.44
C ARG A 543 10.88 26.23 -16.06
N ILE A 544 11.99 26.60 -15.43
CA ILE A 544 12.35 26.05 -14.11
C ILE A 544 12.56 27.21 -13.15
N ARG A 545 12.00 27.09 -11.95
CA ARG A 545 12.20 28.07 -10.87
C ARG A 545 12.54 27.35 -9.57
N GLU A 546 13.47 27.92 -8.84
CA GLU A 546 13.71 27.55 -7.46
C GLU A 546 12.61 28.17 -6.59
N LYS A 547 11.93 27.34 -5.82
CA LYS A 547 10.84 27.76 -4.91
C LYS A 547 9.82 28.66 -5.64
N GLU A 548 9.54 29.83 -5.07
CA GLU A 548 8.63 30.82 -5.63
C GLU A 548 9.32 31.94 -6.45
N GLN A 549 10.59 31.71 -6.83
CA GLN A 549 11.36 32.70 -7.61
C GLN A 549 10.85 32.80 -9.07
N LYS A 550 11.37 33.76 -9.80
CA LYS A 550 11.07 33.90 -11.24
C LYS A 550 11.63 32.71 -12.02
N PRO A 551 10.85 32.10 -12.92
CA PRO A 551 11.32 30.98 -13.73
C PRO A 551 12.38 31.42 -14.74
N VAL A 552 13.33 30.52 -14.99
CA VAL A 552 14.35 30.63 -16.05
C VAL A 552 14.03 29.57 -17.10
N THR A 553 14.19 29.92 -18.39
CA THR A 553 14.00 28.97 -19.48
C THR A 553 15.31 28.24 -19.77
N TYR A 554 15.23 26.92 -19.76
CA TYR A 554 16.32 26.01 -20.10
C TYR A 554 16.01 25.27 -21.40
N LYS A 555 17.03 25.08 -22.24
CA LYS A 555 16.95 24.18 -23.40
C LYS A 555 17.29 22.77 -22.92
N LEU A 556 16.47 21.78 -23.31
CA LEU A 556 16.74 20.38 -23.01
C LEU A 556 17.90 19.85 -23.86
N ASN A 557 18.72 19.02 -23.26
CA ASN A 557 19.70 18.21 -23.97
C ASN A 557 19.02 17.13 -24.84
N ARG A 558 19.79 16.46 -25.69
CA ARG A 558 19.25 15.40 -26.59
C ARG A 558 18.70 14.18 -25.84
N ASP A 559 19.15 13.97 -24.62
CA ASP A 559 18.67 12.94 -23.69
C ASP A 559 17.53 13.41 -22.77
N TYR A 560 16.93 14.56 -23.07
CA TYR A 560 15.87 15.20 -22.30
C TYR A 560 16.29 15.63 -20.89
N THR A 561 17.58 15.79 -20.62
CA THR A 561 18.05 16.35 -19.35
C THR A 561 18.20 17.87 -19.41
N VAL A 562 18.20 18.49 -18.25
CA VAL A 562 18.69 19.87 -18.03
C VAL A 562 19.76 19.86 -16.94
N GLU A 563 20.75 20.73 -17.10
CA GLU A 563 21.78 20.93 -16.07
C GLU A 563 21.42 22.12 -15.20
N LEU A 564 21.30 21.88 -13.89
CA LEU A 564 21.05 22.91 -12.88
C LEU A 564 22.20 22.99 -11.88
N THR A 565 22.64 24.22 -11.58
CA THR A 565 23.48 24.49 -10.42
C THR A 565 22.58 24.66 -9.21
N VAL A 566 22.55 23.64 -8.34
CA VAL A 566 21.68 23.58 -7.16
C VAL A 566 22.48 23.88 -5.91
N LYS A 567 22.04 24.88 -5.16
CA LYS A 567 22.60 25.29 -3.87
C LYS A 567 21.69 24.78 -2.76
N ILE A 568 22.21 23.95 -1.85
CA ILE A 568 21.41 23.32 -0.81
C ILE A 568 21.97 23.70 0.56
N PRO A 569 21.17 24.33 1.44
CA PRO A 569 21.62 24.72 2.77
C PRO A 569 22.13 23.54 3.60
N ALA A 570 22.99 23.80 4.59
CA ALA A 570 23.44 22.80 5.54
C ALA A 570 22.26 22.16 6.28
N ASN A 571 22.24 20.82 6.40
CA ASN A 571 21.15 20.02 6.99
C ASN A 571 19.76 20.41 6.46
N GLY A 572 19.68 20.89 5.22
CA GLY A 572 18.51 21.53 4.67
C GLY A 572 18.05 20.92 3.35
N TYR A 573 17.14 21.64 2.71
CA TYR A 573 16.56 21.26 1.44
C TYR A 573 16.27 22.47 0.56
N THR A 574 16.14 22.20 -0.74
CA THR A 574 15.55 23.14 -1.71
C THR A 574 14.68 22.36 -2.70
N TRP A 575 13.86 23.07 -3.44
CA TRP A 575 12.97 22.46 -4.45
C TRP A 575 12.83 23.35 -5.67
N TYR A 576 12.57 22.68 -6.80
CA TYR A 576 12.44 23.33 -8.10
C TYR A 576 11.14 22.88 -8.78
N VAL A 577 10.41 23.84 -9.35
CA VAL A 577 9.21 23.58 -10.14
C VAL A 577 9.54 23.66 -11.62
N VAL A 578 9.09 22.67 -12.37
CA VAL A 578 9.23 22.56 -13.83
C VAL A 578 7.89 22.79 -14.49
N GLU A 579 7.83 23.74 -15.43
CA GLU A 579 6.64 24.09 -16.20
C GLU A 579 6.95 24.06 -17.71
N ALA A 580 5.92 23.99 -18.56
CA ALA A 580 6.13 24.20 -19.98
C ALA A 580 6.59 25.65 -20.23
N ALA A 581 7.47 25.84 -21.21
CA ALA A 581 7.67 27.15 -21.81
C ALA A 581 6.50 27.39 -22.76
N ASP A 582 5.87 28.56 -22.63
CA ASP A 582 4.74 28.98 -23.46
C ASP A 582 5.08 28.95 -24.96
#